data_6643acf092abcf0fd1384672def5fe52
#
_entry.id   6643acf092abcf0fd1384672def5fe52
#
_cell.length_a   1.000
_cell.length_b   1.000
_cell.length_c   1.000
_cell.angle_alpha   90.00
_cell.angle_beta   90.00
_cell.angle_gamma   90.00
#
_symmetry.space_group_name_H-M   'P 1'
#
loop_
_entity.id
_entity.type
_entity.pdbx_description
1 polymer ?
#
loop_
_entity_poly.entity_id
_entity_poly.type
_entity_poly.pdbx_seq_one_letter_code
_entity_poly.pdbx_strand_id
1 'polypeptide(L)'
;MLLNKLLKTIQPVQVTGESDIEITGINIDSRLVEAGQLFMAMRGTQADGHAYIPTAIEKGAVAVLCEDMPEEPVAGITYIQVKDSEDATGKIATTFYGDPTSKMELVGVTGTNGKTTIATLLYNTFRYFGYKVGLISTVCNYIDDEAIPTEHTTPDPITLNRLLGKMADEGCKYAFMEVSSHSIAQKRISGLKFAGGIFTNLTRDHLDYHKTVENYLKAKKKFFDDMPKNAFSLTNLDDKNGLVMTQNTRSKVYTYSLRSLSNFKGRVLESHFEGMLLDFNNHELAVQFIGKFNASNLLAVFGAAVLLGKKEEDVLVALSTLHPVAGRFDAVRSPKGVTAIVDYAHTPDALINVLNAIHGVLEGKGKVITVVGAGGNRDKGKRPIMAKEAAKASDRVIITSDNPRFEEPQDIINDMLAGLDAEDMRKTLSIADRKEAIRTACMLAEKGDVILVAGKGHENYQEIKGVKHHFDDKEILKEIFK
;
A
#
# COMPACT_ATOMS: atom_id res chain seq x y z
N MET A 1 -11.25 -21.30 22.04
CA MET A 1 -11.72 -20.09 22.81
C MET A 1 -13.22 -20.15 22.95
N LEU A 2 -13.81 -19.81 24.12
CA LEU A 2 -15.25 -19.84 24.26
C LEU A 2 -15.93 -18.75 23.42
N LEU A 3 -17.02 -19.08 22.74
CA LEU A 3 -17.80 -18.17 21.88
C LEU A 3 -18.31 -16.95 22.68
N ASN A 4 -18.77 -17.14 23.91
CA ASN A 4 -19.24 -16.06 24.77
C ASN A 4 -18.20 -14.95 25.02
N LYS A 5 -16.89 -15.25 24.95
CA LYS A 5 -15.82 -14.24 25.04
C LYS A 5 -15.75 -13.39 23.77
N LEU A 6 -15.95 -14.02 22.61
CA LEU A 6 -15.97 -13.32 21.31
C LEU A 6 -17.19 -12.40 21.22
N LEU A 7 -18.36 -12.86 21.69
CA LEU A 7 -19.61 -12.08 21.67
C LEU A 7 -19.54 -10.79 22.49
N LYS A 8 -18.69 -10.72 23.52
CA LYS A 8 -18.50 -9.49 24.34
C LYS A 8 -17.90 -8.32 23.57
N THR A 9 -17.27 -8.58 22.44
CA THR A 9 -16.58 -7.54 21.64
C THR A 9 -17.44 -6.95 20.53
N ILE A 10 -18.60 -7.57 20.30
CA ILE A 10 -19.59 -7.13 19.31
C ILE A 10 -20.93 -6.87 20.01
N GLN A 11 -21.88 -6.30 19.27
CA GLN A 11 -23.26 -6.11 19.72
C GLN A 11 -24.19 -6.94 18.82
N PRO A 12 -24.40 -8.23 19.14
CA PRO A 12 -25.30 -9.05 18.35
C PRO A 12 -26.75 -8.54 18.45
N VAL A 13 -27.46 -8.62 17.33
CA VAL A 13 -28.90 -8.36 17.29
C VAL A 13 -29.62 -9.49 17.97
N GLN A 14 -29.20 -10.73 17.67
CA GLN A 14 -29.75 -11.96 18.22
C GLN A 14 -28.67 -13.04 18.26
N VAL A 15 -28.75 -13.92 19.25
CA VAL A 15 -27.96 -15.16 19.30
C VAL A 15 -28.95 -16.31 19.49
N THR A 16 -28.91 -17.30 18.60
CA THR A 16 -29.76 -18.48 18.62
C THR A 16 -28.85 -19.71 18.70
N GLY A 17 -29.03 -20.53 19.74
CA GLY A 17 -28.20 -21.68 20.07
C GLY A 17 -27.34 -21.46 21.32
N GLU A 18 -26.37 -22.37 21.54
CA GLU A 18 -25.53 -22.35 22.73
C GLU A 18 -24.33 -21.39 22.53
N SER A 19 -24.10 -20.49 23.48
CA SER A 19 -22.98 -19.54 23.44
C SER A 19 -21.77 -20.02 24.26
N ASP A 20 -21.92 -21.08 25.05
CA ASP A 20 -20.83 -21.60 25.89
C ASP A 20 -20.08 -22.78 25.24
N ILE A 21 -19.93 -22.68 23.91
CA ILE A 21 -19.24 -23.64 23.08
C ILE A 21 -17.80 -23.16 22.81
N GLU A 22 -16.88 -24.12 22.60
CA GLU A 22 -15.52 -23.82 22.24
C GLU A 22 -15.37 -23.61 20.72
N ILE A 23 -14.76 -22.50 20.35
CA ILE A 23 -14.39 -22.16 18.96
C ILE A 23 -12.92 -22.47 18.77
N THR A 24 -12.61 -23.42 17.86
CA THR A 24 -11.23 -23.85 17.54
C THR A 24 -10.54 -22.95 16.51
N GLY A 25 -11.30 -22.27 15.67
CA GLY A 25 -10.82 -21.40 14.61
C GLY A 25 -11.93 -20.49 14.09
N ILE A 26 -11.56 -19.51 13.29
CA ILE A 26 -12.49 -18.58 12.64
C ILE A 26 -12.18 -18.51 11.13
N ASN A 27 -13.22 -18.44 10.28
CA ASN A 27 -13.04 -18.43 8.85
C ASN A 27 -14.10 -17.60 8.12
N ILE A 28 -13.72 -16.98 6.99
CA ILE A 28 -14.60 -16.26 6.06
C ILE A 28 -14.77 -17.00 4.72
N ASP A 29 -13.95 -18.03 4.48
CA ASP A 29 -14.06 -18.89 3.30
C ASP A 29 -14.65 -20.24 3.72
N SER A 30 -15.86 -20.53 3.26
CA SER A 30 -16.57 -21.76 3.60
C SER A 30 -15.82 -23.05 3.18
N ARG A 31 -14.95 -22.95 2.16
CA ARG A 31 -14.15 -24.07 1.66
C ARG A 31 -13.02 -24.48 2.61
N LEU A 32 -12.57 -23.53 3.44
CA LEU A 32 -11.45 -23.68 4.38
C LEU A 32 -11.94 -23.89 5.83
N VAL A 33 -13.26 -23.97 6.05
CA VAL A 33 -13.82 -24.26 7.37
C VAL A 33 -13.47 -25.69 7.80
N GLU A 34 -13.13 -25.83 9.07
CA GLU A 34 -12.86 -27.10 9.75
C GLU A 34 -13.79 -27.30 10.94
N ALA A 35 -13.85 -28.52 11.50
CA ALA A 35 -14.70 -28.85 12.62
C ALA A 35 -14.43 -27.96 13.86
N GLY A 36 -15.49 -27.46 14.48
CA GLY A 36 -15.41 -26.59 15.65
C GLY A 36 -15.16 -25.12 15.37
N GLN A 37 -15.11 -24.71 14.10
CA GLN A 37 -14.88 -23.31 13.75
C GLN A 37 -16.14 -22.46 13.71
N LEU A 38 -15.95 -21.15 13.86
CA LEU A 38 -16.94 -20.10 13.58
C LEU A 38 -16.79 -19.64 12.13
N PHE A 39 -17.83 -19.80 11.33
CA PHE A 39 -17.91 -19.22 9.99
C PHE A 39 -18.51 -17.82 10.03
N MET A 40 -17.89 -16.85 9.38
CA MET A 40 -18.38 -15.47 9.28
C MET A 40 -18.85 -15.19 7.86
N ALA A 41 -20.18 -15.17 7.68
CA ALA A 41 -20.84 -14.92 6.42
C ALA A 41 -20.88 -13.40 6.13
N MET A 42 -19.82 -12.89 5.46
CA MET A 42 -19.72 -11.48 5.10
C MET A 42 -20.38 -11.21 3.74
N ARG A 43 -20.93 -10.02 3.56
CA ARG A 43 -21.32 -9.51 2.24
C ARG A 43 -20.13 -8.93 1.52
N GLY A 44 -19.47 -9.77 0.72
CA GLY A 44 -18.32 -9.34 -0.10
C GLY A 44 -18.75 -8.54 -1.33
N THR A 45 -17.77 -7.88 -1.96
CA THR A 45 -18.01 -7.09 -3.19
C THR A 45 -18.29 -7.93 -4.44
N GLN A 46 -17.93 -9.22 -4.42
CA GLN A 46 -18.11 -10.14 -5.57
C GLN A 46 -19.08 -11.29 -5.24
N ALA A 47 -19.19 -11.68 -4.00
CA ALA A 47 -20.06 -12.79 -3.57
C ALA A 47 -20.62 -12.49 -2.17
N ASP A 48 -21.86 -12.94 -1.93
CA ASP A 48 -22.48 -12.88 -0.61
C ASP A 48 -22.16 -14.17 0.16
N GLY A 49 -21.46 -14.05 1.29
CA GLY A 49 -21.06 -15.16 2.16
C GLY A 49 -22.24 -15.95 2.72
N HIS A 50 -23.44 -15.34 2.82
CA HIS A 50 -24.63 -16.00 3.31
C HIS A 50 -25.05 -17.20 2.46
N ALA A 51 -24.80 -17.15 1.14
CA ALA A 51 -25.06 -18.27 0.23
C ALA A 51 -24.21 -19.52 0.55
N TYR A 52 -23.13 -19.37 1.28
CA TYR A 52 -22.19 -20.45 1.60
C TYR A 52 -22.32 -20.98 3.04
N ILE A 53 -23.31 -20.52 3.82
CA ILE A 53 -23.59 -21.01 5.18
C ILE A 53 -23.79 -22.53 5.19
N PRO A 54 -24.62 -23.14 4.29
CA PRO A 54 -24.78 -24.59 4.27
C PRO A 54 -23.43 -25.34 4.08
N THR A 55 -22.61 -24.89 3.15
CA THR A 55 -21.28 -25.48 2.90
C THR A 55 -20.37 -25.39 4.12
N ALA A 56 -20.39 -24.27 4.85
CA ALA A 56 -19.60 -24.12 6.07
C ALA A 56 -20.07 -25.09 7.18
N ILE A 57 -21.37 -25.30 7.32
CA ILE A 57 -21.94 -26.25 8.27
C ILE A 57 -21.57 -27.69 7.91
N GLU A 58 -21.69 -28.07 6.64
CA GLU A 58 -21.25 -29.39 6.14
C GLU A 58 -19.77 -29.66 6.41
N LYS A 59 -18.94 -28.60 6.41
CA LYS A 59 -17.52 -28.66 6.74
C LYS A 59 -17.22 -28.69 8.24
N GLY A 60 -18.24 -28.54 9.09
CA GLY A 60 -18.13 -28.67 10.54
C GLY A 60 -18.11 -27.35 11.32
N ALA A 61 -18.58 -26.24 10.73
CA ALA A 61 -18.82 -25.03 11.49
C ALA A 61 -19.83 -25.31 12.62
N VAL A 62 -19.50 -24.89 13.85
CA VAL A 62 -20.39 -25.02 15.03
C VAL A 62 -21.11 -23.73 15.34
N ALA A 63 -20.65 -22.61 14.76
CA ALA A 63 -21.29 -21.33 14.87
C ALA A 63 -21.19 -20.55 13.55
N VAL A 64 -22.17 -19.70 13.28
CA VAL A 64 -22.27 -18.86 12.09
C VAL A 64 -22.59 -17.43 12.50
N LEU A 65 -21.75 -16.47 12.07
CA LEU A 65 -22.07 -15.04 12.15
C LEU A 65 -22.67 -14.61 10.80
N CYS A 66 -23.82 -13.93 10.84
CA CYS A 66 -24.56 -13.50 9.65
C CYS A 66 -25.30 -12.18 9.88
N GLU A 67 -25.68 -11.50 8.81
CA GLU A 67 -26.60 -10.35 8.86
C GLU A 67 -28.06 -10.81 8.73
N ASP A 68 -28.29 -11.76 7.83
CA ASP A 68 -29.58 -12.38 7.61
C ASP A 68 -29.58 -13.80 8.16
N MET A 69 -30.55 -14.08 9.03
CA MET A 69 -30.76 -15.43 9.55
C MET A 69 -31.29 -16.35 8.45
N PRO A 70 -30.81 -17.61 8.34
CA PRO A 70 -31.40 -18.57 7.42
C PRO A 70 -32.87 -18.83 7.81
N GLU A 71 -33.71 -19.08 6.80
CA GLU A 71 -35.15 -19.39 7.01
C GLU A 71 -35.35 -20.65 7.88
N GLU A 72 -34.47 -21.64 7.66
CA GLU A 72 -34.45 -22.90 8.40
C GLU A 72 -33.09 -23.09 9.10
N PRO A 73 -32.97 -22.62 10.37
CA PRO A 73 -31.75 -22.83 11.15
C PRO A 73 -31.48 -24.30 11.42
N VAL A 74 -30.26 -24.75 11.18
CA VAL A 74 -29.84 -26.14 11.44
C VAL A 74 -29.67 -26.36 12.94
N ALA A 75 -30.28 -27.42 13.46
CA ALA A 75 -30.17 -27.78 14.88
C ALA A 75 -28.72 -28.10 15.28
N GLY A 76 -28.29 -27.61 16.45
CA GLY A 76 -26.96 -27.80 16.97
C GLY A 76 -25.93 -26.75 16.46
N ILE A 77 -26.31 -25.83 15.59
CA ILE A 77 -25.50 -24.70 15.15
C ILE A 77 -25.92 -23.44 15.91
N THR A 78 -24.94 -22.66 16.37
CA THR A 78 -25.20 -21.36 16.98
C THR A 78 -25.13 -20.26 15.93
N TYR A 79 -26.21 -19.50 15.77
CA TYR A 79 -26.29 -18.38 14.86
C TYR A 79 -26.16 -17.05 15.61
N ILE A 80 -25.32 -16.16 15.10
CA ILE A 80 -25.06 -14.84 15.67
C ILE A 80 -25.44 -13.80 14.63
N GLN A 81 -26.61 -13.20 14.79
CA GLN A 81 -27.08 -12.14 13.91
C GLN A 81 -26.48 -10.81 14.33
N VAL A 82 -25.89 -10.10 13.36
CA VAL A 82 -25.30 -8.77 13.53
C VAL A 82 -25.83 -7.80 12.48
N LYS A 83 -25.72 -6.50 12.74
CA LYS A 83 -26.10 -5.46 11.75
C LYS A 83 -25.03 -5.27 10.65
N ASP A 84 -23.81 -5.70 10.91
CA ASP A 84 -22.63 -5.40 10.10
C ASP A 84 -21.62 -6.53 10.31
N SER A 85 -21.62 -7.45 9.38
CA SER A 85 -20.77 -8.64 9.44
C SER A 85 -19.28 -8.33 9.24
N GLU A 86 -18.94 -7.30 8.44
CA GLU A 86 -17.56 -6.88 8.21
C GLU A 86 -16.94 -6.29 9.50
N ASP A 87 -17.67 -5.39 10.18
CA ASP A 87 -17.22 -4.80 11.45
C ASP A 87 -17.09 -5.85 12.57
N ALA A 88 -18.09 -6.72 12.69
CA ALA A 88 -18.08 -7.80 13.66
C ALA A 88 -16.92 -8.78 13.43
N THR A 89 -16.65 -9.14 12.18
CA THR A 89 -15.52 -10.02 11.81
C THR A 89 -14.19 -9.46 12.28
N GLY A 90 -13.91 -8.18 12.03
CA GLY A 90 -12.67 -7.54 12.48
C GLY A 90 -12.51 -7.60 14.00
N LYS A 91 -13.55 -7.25 14.76
CA LYS A 91 -13.55 -7.26 16.23
C LYS A 91 -13.39 -8.67 16.81
N ILE A 92 -14.09 -9.66 16.23
CA ILE A 92 -13.96 -11.07 16.63
C ILE A 92 -12.54 -11.57 16.34
N ALA A 93 -12.00 -11.28 15.16
CA ALA A 93 -10.64 -11.68 14.81
C ALA A 93 -9.61 -11.08 15.77
N THR A 94 -9.73 -9.79 16.10
CA THR A 94 -8.85 -9.13 17.08
C THR A 94 -8.86 -9.86 18.42
N THR A 95 -10.04 -10.22 18.92
CA THR A 95 -10.18 -10.93 20.20
C THR A 95 -9.68 -12.37 20.11
N PHE A 96 -10.00 -13.08 19.02
CA PHE A 96 -9.58 -14.47 18.82
C PHE A 96 -8.06 -14.62 18.80
N TYR A 97 -7.34 -13.66 18.18
CA TYR A 97 -5.87 -13.63 18.15
C TYR A 97 -5.24 -12.88 19.34
N GLY A 98 -6.00 -12.66 20.43
CA GLY A 98 -5.48 -12.19 21.71
C GLY A 98 -5.18 -10.69 21.80
N ASP A 99 -5.94 -9.84 21.08
CA ASP A 99 -5.83 -8.37 21.04
C ASP A 99 -4.37 -7.92 20.79
N PRO A 100 -3.77 -8.29 19.64
CA PRO A 100 -2.33 -8.11 19.40
C PRO A 100 -1.90 -6.65 19.45
N THR A 101 -2.77 -5.73 19.05
CA THR A 101 -2.48 -4.29 19.04
C THR A 101 -2.54 -3.63 20.42
N SER A 102 -2.88 -4.37 21.47
CA SER A 102 -2.67 -3.94 22.86
C SER A 102 -1.26 -4.25 23.39
N LYS A 103 -0.50 -5.09 22.67
CA LYS A 103 0.84 -5.56 23.06
C LYS A 103 1.97 -4.87 22.29
N MET A 104 1.64 -4.10 21.25
CA MET A 104 2.61 -3.41 20.40
C MET A 104 2.07 -2.05 19.92
N GLU A 105 2.96 -1.15 19.52
CA GLU A 105 2.60 0.12 18.92
C GLU A 105 2.37 -0.05 17.41
N LEU A 106 1.10 -0.08 17.00
CA LEU A 106 0.71 -0.20 15.57
C LEU A 106 0.57 1.20 14.96
N VAL A 107 1.28 1.46 13.85
CA VAL A 107 1.14 2.70 13.07
C VAL A 107 0.67 2.39 11.66
N GLY A 108 -0.41 3.04 11.25
CA GLY A 108 -0.98 2.91 9.91
C GLY A 108 -0.59 4.06 8.99
N VAL A 109 -0.26 3.75 7.74
CA VAL A 109 0.07 4.75 6.71
C VAL A 109 -0.98 4.70 5.62
N THR A 110 -1.68 5.82 5.38
CA THR A 110 -2.66 5.93 4.30
C THR A 110 -2.38 7.14 3.39
N GLY A 111 -2.89 7.06 2.18
CA GLY A 111 -2.74 8.05 1.12
C GLY A 111 -2.81 7.39 -0.25
N THR A 112 -2.66 8.16 -1.33
CA THR A 112 -2.55 7.57 -2.67
C THR A 112 -1.15 7.01 -2.88
N ASN A 113 -0.12 7.82 -2.74
CA ASN A 113 1.28 7.47 -2.95
C ASN A 113 2.08 7.55 -1.63
N GLY A 114 3.21 6.83 -1.54
CA GLY A 114 4.15 6.90 -0.41
C GLY A 114 3.90 5.91 0.72
N LYS A 115 2.76 5.21 0.77
CA LYS A 115 2.43 4.25 1.85
C LYS A 115 3.50 3.19 2.06
N THR A 116 3.85 2.46 1.01
CA THR A 116 4.85 1.39 1.05
C THR A 116 6.21 1.92 1.48
N THR A 117 6.63 3.04 0.91
CA THR A 117 7.91 3.68 1.25
C THR A 117 7.95 4.02 2.73
N ILE A 118 6.96 4.75 3.25
CA ILE A 118 6.95 5.18 4.65
C ILE A 118 6.86 3.99 5.61
N ALA A 119 5.97 3.03 5.36
CA ALA A 119 5.83 1.85 6.23
C ALA A 119 7.14 1.03 6.28
N THR A 120 7.77 0.80 5.13
CA THR A 120 9.04 0.07 5.04
C THR A 120 10.20 0.85 5.69
N LEU A 121 10.27 2.17 5.47
CA LEU A 121 11.32 2.98 6.08
C LEU A 121 11.16 3.08 7.60
N LEU A 122 9.94 3.16 8.14
CA LEU A 122 9.68 3.05 9.57
C LEU A 122 10.13 1.69 10.12
N TYR A 123 9.76 0.60 9.45
CA TYR A 123 10.22 -0.73 9.82
C TYR A 123 11.76 -0.80 9.87
N ASN A 124 12.46 -0.32 8.84
CA ASN A 124 13.93 -0.31 8.81
C ASN A 124 14.52 0.60 9.90
N THR A 125 13.95 1.79 10.12
CA THR A 125 14.38 2.74 11.16
C THR A 125 14.31 2.11 12.56
N PHE A 126 13.18 1.46 12.87
CA PHE A 126 13.03 0.85 14.20
C PHE A 126 13.85 -0.43 14.37
N ARG A 127 14.14 -1.15 13.30
CA ARG A 127 15.13 -2.25 13.30
C ARG A 127 16.55 -1.73 13.51
N TYR A 128 16.91 -0.59 12.91
CA TYR A 128 18.19 0.09 13.18
C TYR A 128 18.35 0.39 14.68
N PHE A 129 17.27 0.73 15.38
CA PHE A 129 17.27 0.91 16.83
C PHE A 129 17.31 -0.40 17.64
N GLY A 130 17.39 -1.55 17.00
CA GLY A 130 17.49 -2.86 17.64
C GLY A 130 16.16 -3.44 18.14
N TYR A 131 15.01 -2.93 17.69
CA TYR A 131 13.72 -3.51 18.03
C TYR A 131 13.36 -4.65 17.08
N LYS A 132 12.60 -5.63 17.57
CA LYS A 132 11.80 -6.51 16.74
C LYS A 132 10.59 -5.74 16.21
N VAL A 133 10.37 -5.80 14.91
CA VAL A 133 9.39 -4.94 14.22
C VAL A 133 8.58 -5.77 13.21
N GLY A 134 7.27 -5.52 13.17
CA GLY A 134 6.39 -6.04 12.13
C GLY A 134 6.21 -5.06 10.97
N LEU A 135 6.04 -5.59 9.77
CA LEU A 135 5.65 -4.83 8.57
C LEU A 135 4.50 -5.53 7.84
N ILE A 136 3.48 -4.78 7.47
CA ILE A 136 2.39 -5.23 6.58
C ILE A 136 2.35 -4.28 5.39
N SER A 137 2.75 -4.75 4.22
CA SER A 137 2.90 -3.91 3.03
C SER A 137 2.54 -4.62 1.73
N THR A 138 2.44 -3.84 0.66
CA THR A 138 2.17 -4.34 -0.70
C THR A 138 3.28 -5.24 -1.23
N VAL A 139 4.52 -5.01 -0.81
CA VAL A 139 5.70 -5.73 -1.33
C VAL A 139 5.88 -7.08 -0.63
N CYS A 140 5.92 -7.06 0.68
CA CYS A 140 6.11 -8.23 1.54
C CYS A 140 5.70 -7.88 2.96
N ASN A 141 5.17 -8.84 3.69
CA ASN A 141 4.98 -8.73 5.13
C ASN A 141 6.24 -9.24 5.84
N TYR A 142 6.58 -8.65 6.98
CA TYR A 142 7.70 -9.12 7.81
C TYR A 142 7.27 -9.31 9.25
N ILE A 143 7.68 -10.41 9.85
CA ILE A 143 7.66 -10.62 11.29
C ILE A 143 9.13 -10.63 11.73
N ASP A 144 9.61 -9.52 12.23
CA ASP A 144 11.03 -9.24 12.40
C ASP A 144 11.80 -9.52 11.08
N ASP A 145 12.70 -10.52 11.04
CA ASP A 145 13.46 -10.88 9.83
C ASP A 145 12.72 -11.86 8.89
N GLU A 146 11.64 -12.49 9.36
CA GLU A 146 10.89 -13.47 8.57
C GLU A 146 10.03 -12.79 7.50
N ALA A 147 10.36 -13.02 6.23
CA ALA A 147 9.60 -12.52 5.09
C ALA A 147 8.40 -13.44 4.79
N ILE A 148 7.20 -12.86 4.74
CA ILE A 148 5.95 -13.58 4.45
C ILE A 148 5.36 -12.98 3.17
N PRO A 149 5.20 -13.77 2.09
CA PRO A 149 4.56 -13.30 0.86
C PRO A 149 3.16 -12.72 1.12
N THR A 150 2.78 -11.72 0.34
CA THR A 150 1.47 -11.07 0.43
C THR A 150 0.77 -11.05 -0.92
N GLU A 151 -0.56 -11.14 -0.91
CA GLU A 151 -1.40 -10.97 -2.09
C GLU A 151 -2.13 -9.62 -2.08
N HIS A 152 -2.22 -8.99 -0.93
CA HIS A 152 -2.95 -7.73 -0.74
C HIS A 152 -2.15 -6.74 0.10
N THR A 153 -2.23 -5.46 -0.27
CA THR A 153 -1.64 -4.34 0.49
C THR A 153 -2.05 -4.36 1.97
N THR A 154 -3.32 -4.63 2.22
CA THR A 154 -3.88 -4.85 3.56
C THR A 154 -4.69 -6.14 3.50
N PRO A 155 -4.31 -7.21 4.19
CA PRO A 155 -5.02 -8.48 4.20
C PRO A 155 -6.46 -8.39 4.70
N ASP A 156 -7.23 -9.48 4.54
CA ASP A 156 -8.53 -9.65 5.20
C ASP A 156 -8.39 -9.62 6.74
N PRO A 157 -9.48 -9.38 7.49
CA PRO A 157 -9.40 -9.20 8.94
C PRO A 157 -8.80 -10.39 9.70
N ILE A 158 -9.03 -11.61 9.24
CA ILE A 158 -8.53 -12.83 9.91
C ILE A 158 -7.02 -12.95 9.68
N THR A 159 -6.60 -12.87 8.43
CA THR A 159 -5.18 -12.94 8.05
C THR A 159 -4.38 -11.82 8.70
N LEU A 160 -4.95 -10.59 8.72
CA LEU A 160 -4.34 -9.42 9.34
C LEU A 160 -4.11 -9.64 10.85
N ASN A 161 -5.14 -10.06 11.58
CA ASN A 161 -5.02 -10.30 13.02
C ASN A 161 -4.15 -11.50 13.34
N ARG A 162 -4.12 -12.55 12.50
CA ARG A 162 -3.21 -13.68 12.63
C ARG A 162 -1.74 -13.25 12.49
N LEU A 163 -1.42 -12.39 11.52
CA LEU A 163 -0.08 -11.83 11.35
C LEU A 163 0.31 -10.97 12.56
N LEU A 164 -0.57 -10.05 12.99
CA LEU A 164 -0.32 -9.21 14.17
C LEU A 164 -0.18 -10.05 15.44
N GLY A 165 -0.96 -11.13 15.59
CA GLY A 165 -0.83 -12.08 16.69
C GLY A 165 0.55 -12.73 16.73
N LYS A 166 1.02 -13.25 15.58
CA LYS A 166 2.38 -13.80 15.46
C LYS A 166 3.47 -12.76 15.77
N MET A 167 3.31 -11.51 15.29
CA MET A 167 4.24 -10.42 15.60
C MET A 167 4.32 -10.18 17.12
N ALA A 168 3.15 -10.17 17.80
CA ALA A 168 3.10 -10.01 19.26
C ALA A 168 3.77 -11.17 20.01
N ASP A 169 3.55 -12.40 19.57
CA ASP A 169 4.12 -13.62 20.17
C ASP A 169 5.65 -13.68 19.95
N GLU A 170 6.15 -13.19 18.81
CA GLU A 170 7.59 -13.04 18.54
C GLU A 170 8.23 -11.85 19.27
N GLY A 171 7.43 -11.04 19.99
CA GLY A 171 7.90 -9.91 20.78
C GLY A 171 8.16 -8.64 19.96
N CYS A 172 7.52 -8.46 18.82
CA CYS A 172 7.55 -7.21 18.09
C CYS A 172 6.96 -6.10 18.94
N LYS A 173 7.74 -5.05 19.20
CA LYS A 173 7.30 -3.88 19.97
C LYS A 173 6.57 -2.84 19.12
N TYR A 174 6.87 -2.81 17.84
CA TYR A 174 6.29 -1.92 16.85
C TYR A 174 5.83 -2.72 15.64
N ALA A 175 4.74 -2.27 15.02
CA ALA A 175 4.32 -2.74 13.71
C ALA A 175 3.90 -1.56 12.84
N PHE A 176 4.32 -1.57 11.59
CA PHE A 176 3.99 -0.55 10.61
C PHE A 176 3.20 -1.19 9.48
N MET A 177 2.09 -0.55 9.07
CA MET A 177 1.26 -1.13 8.03
C MET A 177 0.73 -0.11 7.04
N GLU A 178 0.58 -0.54 5.80
CA GLU A 178 -0.18 0.18 4.81
C GLU A 178 -1.68 0.02 5.07
N VAL A 179 -2.40 1.13 5.15
CA VAL A 179 -3.85 1.17 5.30
C VAL A 179 -4.45 1.66 3.98
N SER A 180 -4.92 0.72 3.16
CA SER A 180 -5.54 1.02 1.86
C SER A 180 -6.96 1.58 2.04
N SER A 181 -7.43 2.37 1.06
CA SER A 181 -8.82 2.86 1.09
C SER A 181 -9.85 1.73 1.02
N HIS A 182 -9.53 0.62 0.35
CA HIS A 182 -10.36 -0.58 0.32
C HIS A 182 -10.45 -1.23 1.70
N SER A 183 -9.32 -1.35 2.42
CA SER A 183 -9.33 -1.95 3.75
C SER A 183 -10.13 -1.14 4.77
N ILE A 184 -10.14 0.19 4.63
CA ILE A 184 -10.96 1.07 5.47
C ILE A 184 -12.45 0.90 5.10
N ALA A 185 -12.78 0.97 3.80
CA ALA A 185 -14.14 0.84 3.31
C ALA A 185 -14.77 -0.53 3.64
N GLN A 186 -13.97 -1.60 3.54
CA GLN A 186 -14.34 -2.99 3.85
C GLN A 186 -14.07 -3.37 5.32
N LYS A 187 -13.83 -2.41 6.20
CA LYS A 187 -13.65 -2.58 7.65
C LYS A 187 -12.63 -3.66 8.05
N ARG A 188 -11.64 -3.94 7.19
CA ARG A 188 -10.61 -4.97 7.45
C ARG A 188 -9.77 -4.68 8.69
N ILE A 189 -9.71 -3.40 9.10
CA ILE A 189 -8.95 -2.91 10.25
C ILE A 189 -9.82 -2.70 11.49
N SER A 190 -11.11 -3.08 11.46
CA SER A 190 -12.00 -2.98 12.62
C SER A 190 -11.47 -3.80 13.79
N GLY A 191 -11.58 -3.23 15.00
CA GLY A 191 -11.07 -3.82 16.23
C GLY A 191 -9.61 -3.51 16.53
N LEU A 192 -8.79 -3.12 15.55
CA LEU A 192 -7.39 -2.77 15.76
C LEU A 192 -7.25 -1.42 16.48
N LYS A 193 -6.28 -1.33 17.39
CA LYS A 193 -5.91 -0.11 18.10
C LYS A 193 -4.62 0.43 17.51
N PHE A 194 -4.71 1.62 16.92
CA PHE A 194 -3.55 2.29 16.35
C PHE A 194 -2.92 3.25 17.38
N ALA A 195 -1.60 3.19 17.51
CA ALA A 195 -0.80 4.19 18.25
C ALA A 195 -0.65 5.48 17.43
N GLY A 196 -0.70 5.37 16.09
CA GLY A 196 -0.63 6.52 15.21
C GLY A 196 -1.11 6.23 13.79
N GLY A 197 -1.45 7.32 13.09
CA GLY A 197 -1.81 7.31 11.68
C GLY A 197 -1.08 8.40 10.91
N ILE A 198 -0.64 8.07 9.70
CA ILE A 198 0.09 8.98 8.81
C ILE A 198 -0.71 9.17 7.53
N PHE A 199 -1.00 10.42 7.16
CA PHE A 199 -1.56 10.80 5.86
C PHE A 199 -0.47 11.35 4.95
N THR A 200 -0.35 10.79 3.75
CA THR A 200 0.66 11.21 2.77
C THR A 200 0.14 12.22 1.74
N ASN A 201 -0.81 11.81 0.93
CA ASN A 201 -1.42 12.64 -0.13
C ASN A 201 -2.73 12.00 -0.64
N LEU A 202 -3.52 12.78 -1.39
CA LEU A 202 -4.71 12.29 -2.07
C LEU A 202 -4.74 12.80 -3.51
N THR A 203 -4.54 11.89 -4.47
CA THR A 203 -4.66 12.14 -5.89
C THR A 203 -5.64 11.16 -6.53
N ARG A 204 -5.96 11.31 -7.81
CA ARG A 204 -6.94 10.46 -8.50
C ARG A 204 -6.44 9.02 -8.59
N ASP A 205 -7.11 8.10 -7.90
CA ASP A 205 -6.90 6.66 -8.00
C ASP A 205 -8.14 5.89 -7.50
N HIS A 206 -8.26 4.60 -7.82
CA HIS A 206 -9.31 3.70 -7.34
C HIS A 206 -10.75 4.19 -7.56
N LEU A 207 -11.02 4.96 -8.65
CA LEU A 207 -12.38 5.42 -8.97
C LEU A 207 -13.26 4.31 -9.55
N ASP A 208 -12.68 3.22 -10.02
CA ASP A 208 -13.37 1.97 -10.33
C ASP A 208 -14.16 1.46 -9.12
N TYR A 209 -13.59 1.53 -7.93
CA TYR A 209 -14.20 1.13 -6.65
C TYR A 209 -14.99 2.27 -5.98
N HIS A 210 -14.35 3.40 -5.72
CA HIS A 210 -14.96 4.50 -4.94
C HIS A 210 -15.92 5.39 -5.73
N LYS A 211 -15.95 5.28 -7.08
CA LYS A 211 -16.77 6.03 -8.03
C LYS A 211 -16.40 7.51 -8.14
N THR A 212 -16.17 8.21 -7.01
CA THR A 212 -15.82 9.64 -6.98
C THR A 212 -14.62 9.92 -6.09
N VAL A 213 -13.91 11.03 -6.37
CA VAL A 213 -12.80 11.49 -5.52
C VAL A 213 -13.27 11.82 -4.11
N GLU A 214 -14.51 12.32 -3.96
CA GLU A 214 -15.10 12.62 -2.67
C GLU A 214 -15.30 11.36 -1.82
N ASN A 215 -15.82 10.28 -2.39
CA ASN A 215 -15.95 9.00 -1.70
C ASN A 215 -14.59 8.40 -1.32
N TYR A 216 -13.60 8.54 -2.20
CA TYR A 216 -12.24 8.12 -1.94
C TYR A 216 -11.61 8.89 -0.77
N LEU A 217 -11.85 10.23 -0.70
CA LEU A 217 -11.45 11.07 0.42
C LEU A 217 -12.15 10.63 1.71
N LYS A 218 -13.49 10.47 1.69
CA LYS A 218 -14.27 10.03 2.84
C LYS A 218 -13.80 8.67 3.37
N ALA A 219 -13.49 7.73 2.48
CA ALA A 219 -12.98 6.42 2.88
C ALA A 219 -11.65 6.55 3.67
N LYS A 220 -10.67 7.33 3.16
CA LYS A 220 -9.41 7.53 3.90
C LYS A 220 -9.58 8.33 5.17
N LYS A 221 -10.43 9.36 5.14
CA LYS A 221 -10.71 10.23 6.31
C LYS A 221 -11.25 9.43 7.48
N LYS A 222 -12.09 8.41 7.23
CA LYS A 222 -12.64 7.55 8.27
C LYS A 222 -11.55 6.89 9.14
N PHE A 223 -10.38 6.57 8.59
CA PHE A 223 -9.26 6.06 9.37
C PHE A 223 -8.84 7.03 10.49
N PHE A 224 -8.79 8.33 10.21
CA PHE A 224 -8.45 9.35 11.20
C PHE A 224 -9.63 9.68 12.13
N ASP A 225 -10.85 9.65 11.62
CA ASP A 225 -12.04 9.89 12.44
C ASP A 225 -12.23 8.80 13.52
N ASP A 226 -11.79 7.57 13.23
CA ASP A 226 -11.85 6.44 14.15
C ASP A 226 -10.62 6.32 15.08
N MET A 227 -9.61 7.19 14.95
CA MET A 227 -8.40 7.15 15.77
C MET A 227 -8.69 7.37 17.26
N PRO A 228 -8.09 6.57 18.16
CA PRO A 228 -8.29 6.74 19.60
C PRO A 228 -7.61 8.03 20.10
N LYS A 229 -8.12 8.58 21.21
CA LYS A 229 -7.66 9.86 21.78
C LYS A 229 -6.17 9.88 22.16
N ASN A 230 -5.61 8.74 22.52
CA ASN A 230 -4.20 8.60 22.91
C ASN A 230 -3.25 8.37 21.72
N ALA A 231 -3.79 8.20 20.51
CA ALA A 231 -2.98 8.09 19.31
C ALA A 231 -2.51 9.46 18.78
N PHE A 232 -1.60 9.44 17.80
CA PHE A 232 -1.27 10.62 17.01
C PHE A 232 -1.83 10.49 15.59
N SER A 233 -2.15 11.63 14.98
CA SER A 233 -2.42 11.76 13.55
C SER A 233 -1.41 12.71 12.94
N LEU A 234 -0.52 12.20 12.09
CA LEU A 234 0.50 12.96 11.39
C LEU A 234 0.05 13.21 9.95
N THR A 235 -0.17 14.49 9.59
CA THR A 235 -0.75 14.85 8.30
C THR A 235 0.17 15.75 7.47
N ASN A 236 0.18 15.56 6.17
CA ASN A 236 0.93 16.34 5.20
C ASN A 236 0.22 17.66 4.88
N LEU A 237 0.80 18.80 5.23
CA LEU A 237 0.26 20.13 4.90
C LEU A 237 0.51 20.53 3.44
N ASP A 238 1.43 19.86 2.73
CA ASP A 238 1.68 20.14 1.32
C ASP A 238 0.57 19.59 0.41
N ASP A 239 -0.27 18.66 0.93
CA ASP A 239 -1.48 18.20 0.28
C ASP A 239 -2.69 19.03 0.75
N LYS A 240 -3.49 19.52 -0.21
CA LYS A 240 -4.68 20.34 0.07
C LYS A 240 -5.72 19.67 0.97
N ASN A 241 -5.72 18.32 1.03
CA ASN A 241 -6.64 17.54 1.86
C ASN A 241 -6.05 17.23 3.24
N GLY A 242 -4.79 17.61 3.52
CA GLY A 242 -4.09 17.27 4.76
C GLY A 242 -4.88 17.63 6.02
N LEU A 243 -5.35 18.86 6.13
CA LEU A 243 -6.16 19.30 7.28
C LEU A 243 -7.57 18.67 7.28
N VAL A 244 -8.14 18.42 6.10
CA VAL A 244 -9.45 17.78 5.98
C VAL A 244 -9.42 16.37 6.53
N MET A 245 -8.34 15.62 6.31
CA MET A 245 -8.19 14.25 6.82
C MET A 245 -8.30 14.16 8.34
N THR A 246 -7.78 15.16 9.05
CA THR A 246 -7.71 15.14 10.52
C THR A 246 -8.76 16.03 11.19
N GLN A 247 -9.70 16.61 10.44
CA GLN A 247 -10.65 17.60 10.94
C GLN A 247 -11.53 17.10 12.09
N ASN A 248 -11.94 15.81 12.08
CA ASN A 248 -12.85 15.23 13.06
C ASN A 248 -12.18 14.19 13.97
N THR A 249 -10.86 14.03 13.86
CA THR A 249 -10.14 13.06 14.70
C THR A 249 -10.17 13.45 16.17
N ARG A 250 -10.19 12.45 17.05
CA ARG A 250 -10.02 12.66 18.50
C ARG A 250 -8.58 12.53 18.96
N SER A 251 -7.69 12.06 18.08
CA SER A 251 -6.25 11.92 18.36
C SER A 251 -5.53 13.25 18.35
N LYS A 252 -4.29 13.28 18.83
CA LYS A 252 -3.42 14.46 18.74
C LYS A 252 -2.95 14.66 17.31
N VAL A 253 -3.24 15.83 16.72
CA VAL A 253 -2.85 16.17 15.36
C VAL A 253 -1.48 16.81 15.33
N TYR A 254 -0.63 16.28 14.46
CA TYR A 254 0.68 16.83 14.11
C TYR A 254 0.78 16.97 12.60
N THR A 255 1.61 17.90 12.16
CA THR A 255 1.75 18.27 10.76
C THR A 255 3.20 18.16 10.30
N TYR A 256 3.39 17.80 9.04
CA TYR A 256 4.70 17.88 8.40
C TYR A 256 4.59 18.57 7.04
N SER A 257 5.66 19.26 6.61
CA SER A 257 5.68 20.02 5.35
C SER A 257 7.10 20.34 4.90
N LEU A 258 7.30 20.32 3.57
CA LEU A 258 8.52 20.84 2.93
C LEU A 258 8.37 22.33 2.52
N ARG A 259 7.16 22.90 2.63
CA ARG A 259 6.83 24.24 2.12
C ARG A 259 6.34 25.20 3.20
N SER A 260 5.58 24.70 4.17
CA SER A 260 4.86 25.50 5.15
C SER A 260 5.40 25.31 6.56
N LEU A 261 5.07 26.23 7.46
CA LEU A 261 5.28 26.04 8.90
C LEU A 261 4.46 24.84 9.39
N SER A 262 5.12 23.94 10.08
CA SER A 262 4.55 22.68 10.55
C SER A 262 5.30 22.20 11.80
N ASN A 263 4.77 21.17 12.48
CA ASN A 263 5.45 20.57 13.64
C ASN A 263 6.78 19.93 13.23
N PHE A 264 6.81 19.28 12.06
CA PHE A 264 8.00 18.73 11.44
C PHE A 264 8.22 19.41 10.10
N LYS A 265 9.25 20.24 10.02
CA LYS A 265 9.58 21.03 8.85
C LYS A 265 10.80 20.46 8.14
N GLY A 266 10.72 20.34 6.82
CA GLY A 266 11.85 19.91 6.00
C GLY A 266 12.14 20.85 4.85
N ARG A 267 13.35 20.79 4.32
CA ARG A 267 13.77 21.42 3.06
C ARG A 267 14.73 20.52 2.31
N VAL A 268 14.68 20.55 1.00
CA VAL A 268 15.73 19.96 0.15
C VAL A 268 16.74 21.06 -0.10
N LEU A 269 17.98 20.86 0.32
CA LEU A 269 19.09 21.79 0.13
C LEU A 269 19.78 21.48 -1.22
N GLU A 270 20.08 20.20 -1.46
CA GLU A 270 20.74 19.73 -2.69
C GLU A 270 20.09 18.41 -3.15
N SER A 271 20.11 18.14 -4.46
CA SER A 271 19.59 16.91 -5.04
C SER A 271 20.44 16.47 -6.21
N HIS A 272 21.01 15.24 -6.12
CA HIS A 272 21.87 14.62 -7.12
C HIS A 272 21.43 13.17 -7.35
N PHE A 273 21.99 12.49 -8.37
CA PHE A 273 21.71 11.05 -8.58
C PHE A 273 22.27 10.15 -7.48
N GLU A 274 23.21 10.63 -6.67
CA GLU A 274 23.76 9.94 -5.51
C GLU A 274 22.88 10.07 -4.26
N GLY A 275 21.99 11.07 -4.23
CA GLY A 275 21.13 11.34 -3.08
C GLY A 275 20.79 12.82 -2.92
N MET A 276 20.29 13.15 -1.75
CA MET A 276 19.89 14.51 -1.37
C MET A 276 20.58 14.94 -0.08
N LEU A 277 20.86 16.23 0.02
CA LEU A 277 21.10 16.93 1.29
C LEU A 277 19.78 17.58 1.72
N LEU A 278 19.28 17.20 2.89
CA LEU A 278 18.02 17.66 3.47
C LEU A 278 18.30 18.46 4.74
N ASP A 279 17.37 19.36 5.08
CA ASP A 279 17.30 20.00 6.40
C ASP A 279 15.97 19.58 7.05
N PHE A 280 16.03 18.92 8.20
CA PHE A 280 14.85 18.58 9.02
C PHE A 280 14.97 19.26 10.37
N ASN A 281 14.02 20.12 10.71
CA ASN A 281 13.98 20.89 11.96
C ASN A 281 15.32 21.63 12.27
N ASN A 282 15.97 22.18 11.24
CA ASN A 282 17.29 22.85 11.30
C ASN A 282 18.49 21.90 11.54
N HIS A 283 18.36 20.64 11.21
CA HIS A 283 19.46 19.66 11.18
C HIS A 283 19.66 19.17 9.75
N GLU A 284 20.90 19.29 9.27
CA GLU A 284 21.28 18.78 7.94
C GLU A 284 21.45 17.25 7.98
N LEU A 285 21.03 16.60 6.90
CA LEU A 285 21.08 15.15 6.76
C LEU A 285 21.28 14.78 5.31
N ALA A 286 22.33 14.00 5.02
CA ALA A 286 22.56 13.41 3.71
C ALA A 286 21.86 12.04 3.62
N VAL A 287 21.14 11.80 2.51
CA VAL A 287 20.37 10.57 2.27
C VAL A 287 20.59 10.05 0.86
N GLN A 288 20.48 8.73 0.69
CA GLN A 288 20.61 8.07 -0.63
C GLN A 288 19.28 8.01 -1.41
N PHE A 289 18.42 8.99 -1.21
CA PHE A 289 17.11 9.07 -1.84
C PHE A 289 17.09 10.25 -2.80
N ILE A 290 16.24 10.17 -3.82
CA ILE A 290 16.09 11.18 -4.86
C ILE A 290 14.62 11.61 -4.95
N GLY A 291 14.40 12.91 -5.21
CA GLY A 291 13.09 13.48 -5.45
C GLY A 291 12.38 14.02 -4.21
N LYS A 292 11.72 15.18 -4.38
CA LYS A 292 10.98 15.87 -3.31
C LYS A 292 9.93 15.00 -2.62
N PHE A 293 9.31 14.07 -3.35
CA PHE A 293 8.34 13.15 -2.76
C PHE A 293 9.00 12.19 -1.75
N ASN A 294 10.25 11.76 -1.99
CA ASN A 294 11.00 10.98 -1.03
C ASN A 294 11.50 11.82 0.16
N ALA A 295 11.85 13.08 -0.06
CA ALA A 295 12.11 14.00 1.06
C ALA A 295 10.88 14.15 1.96
N SER A 296 9.67 14.27 1.37
CA SER A 296 8.41 14.29 2.11
C SER A 296 8.12 12.97 2.85
N ASN A 297 8.39 11.81 2.20
CA ASN A 297 8.26 10.50 2.85
C ASN A 297 9.22 10.35 4.04
N LEU A 298 10.50 10.75 3.89
CA LEU A 298 11.50 10.72 4.96
C LEU A 298 11.12 11.66 6.11
N LEU A 299 10.56 12.83 5.81
CA LEU A 299 10.08 13.76 6.85
C LEU A 299 8.89 13.16 7.62
N ALA A 300 7.99 12.44 6.97
CA ALA A 300 6.92 11.71 7.64
C ALA A 300 7.47 10.59 8.55
N VAL A 301 8.51 9.85 8.09
CA VAL A 301 9.20 8.83 8.91
C VAL A 301 9.86 9.48 10.12
N PHE A 302 10.59 10.60 9.92
CA PHE A 302 11.19 11.39 11.00
C PHE A 302 10.15 11.79 12.05
N GLY A 303 9.08 12.45 11.61
CA GLY A 303 8.01 12.91 12.51
C GLY A 303 7.36 11.75 13.27
N ALA A 304 7.03 10.64 12.60
CA ALA A 304 6.43 9.48 13.25
C ALA A 304 7.36 8.82 14.27
N ALA A 305 8.66 8.70 13.96
CA ALA A 305 9.64 8.11 14.88
C ALA A 305 9.81 8.99 16.14
N VAL A 306 9.84 10.31 15.98
CA VAL A 306 9.89 11.25 17.12
C VAL A 306 8.61 11.15 17.96
N LEU A 307 7.43 11.06 17.33
CA LEU A 307 6.14 10.89 18.02
C LEU A 307 6.05 9.54 18.76
N LEU A 308 6.78 8.52 18.32
CA LEU A 308 6.95 7.24 19.01
C LEU A 308 8.08 7.29 20.06
N GLY A 309 8.55 8.48 20.45
CA GLY A 309 9.48 8.71 21.54
C GLY A 309 10.96 8.51 21.21
N LYS A 310 11.35 8.55 19.94
CA LYS A 310 12.77 8.55 19.54
C LYS A 310 13.31 9.97 19.55
N LYS A 311 14.60 10.14 19.89
CA LYS A 311 15.27 11.44 19.84
C LYS A 311 15.51 11.84 18.39
N GLU A 312 15.38 13.13 18.08
CA GLU A 312 15.53 13.64 16.72
C GLU A 312 16.89 13.28 16.12
N GLU A 313 17.98 13.44 16.88
CA GLU A 313 19.33 13.15 16.42
C GLU A 313 19.52 11.67 16.06
N ASP A 314 19.00 10.77 16.91
CA ASP A 314 19.09 9.32 16.66
C ASP A 314 18.30 8.92 15.40
N VAL A 315 17.13 9.56 15.16
CA VAL A 315 16.32 9.33 13.96
C VAL A 315 17.06 9.83 12.72
N LEU A 316 17.69 10.99 12.76
CA LEU A 316 18.45 11.52 11.62
C LEU A 316 19.62 10.61 11.25
N VAL A 317 20.36 10.09 12.24
CA VAL A 317 21.41 9.10 12.00
C VAL A 317 20.84 7.84 11.36
N ALA A 318 19.74 7.30 11.86
CA ALA A 318 19.10 6.13 11.24
C ALA A 318 18.70 6.40 9.80
N LEU A 319 18.04 7.54 9.51
CA LEU A 319 17.61 7.90 8.16
C LEU A 319 18.75 8.03 7.16
N SER A 320 19.92 8.51 7.60
CA SER A 320 21.12 8.65 6.72
C SER A 320 21.67 7.29 6.25
N THR A 321 21.36 6.22 6.96
CA THR A 321 21.80 4.85 6.62
C THR A 321 20.82 4.09 5.74
N LEU A 322 19.61 4.60 5.56
CA LEU A 322 18.56 3.91 4.82
C LEU A 322 18.79 3.96 3.31
N HIS A 323 18.33 2.91 2.64
CA HIS A 323 18.35 2.78 1.18
C HIS A 323 16.93 2.86 0.60
N PRO A 324 16.78 3.25 -0.68
CA PRO A 324 15.49 3.21 -1.38
C PRO A 324 14.83 1.83 -1.30
N VAL A 325 13.52 1.83 -1.17
CA VAL A 325 12.72 0.60 -1.18
C VAL A 325 12.71 0.01 -2.59
N ALA A 326 12.84 -1.30 -2.71
CA ALA A 326 12.86 -1.99 -4.00
C ALA A 326 11.66 -1.57 -4.88
N GLY A 327 11.95 -1.22 -6.13
CA GLY A 327 10.96 -0.75 -7.10
C GLY A 327 10.30 0.60 -6.77
N ARG A 328 10.94 1.42 -5.93
CA ARG A 328 10.52 2.79 -5.59
C ARG A 328 11.67 3.75 -5.86
N PHE A 329 11.70 4.32 -7.06
CA PHE A 329 12.82 5.13 -7.57
C PHE A 329 14.15 4.38 -7.46
N ASP A 330 14.16 3.12 -7.88
CA ASP A 330 15.26 2.19 -7.71
C ASP A 330 16.21 2.30 -8.91
N ALA A 331 17.41 2.86 -8.70
CA ALA A 331 18.34 3.18 -9.77
C ALA A 331 19.30 2.01 -10.08
N VAL A 332 19.47 1.72 -11.37
CA VAL A 332 20.45 0.77 -11.93
C VAL A 332 21.36 1.53 -12.89
N ARG A 333 22.65 1.47 -12.69
CA ARG A 333 23.65 2.20 -13.52
C ARG A 333 24.33 1.28 -14.53
N SER A 334 24.40 1.73 -15.76
CA SER A 334 25.15 1.06 -16.80
C SER A 334 26.62 1.51 -16.77
N PRO A 335 27.60 0.62 -17.07
CA PRO A 335 28.98 0.99 -17.28
C PRO A 335 29.18 2.05 -18.38
N LYS A 336 28.22 2.16 -19.31
CA LYS A 336 28.22 3.17 -20.39
C LYS A 336 27.75 4.56 -19.93
N GLY A 337 27.42 4.74 -18.63
CA GLY A 337 26.98 6.02 -18.07
C GLY A 337 25.53 6.37 -18.32
N VAL A 338 24.68 5.38 -18.58
CA VAL A 338 23.22 5.49 -18.60
C VAL A 338 22.69 5.11 -17.22
N THR A 339 21.71 5.86 -16.70
CA THR A 339 21.00 5.52 -15.47
C THR A 339 19.59 5.02 -15.80
N ALA A 340 19.23 3.81 -15.38
CA ALA A 340 17.85 3.32 -15.44
C ALA A 340 17.20 3.40 -14.06
N ILE A 341 15.95 3.87 -14.00
CA ILE A 341 15.15 3.98 -12.78
C ILE A 341 13.95 3.07 -12.93
N VAL A 342 13.78 2.15 -11.98
CA VAL A 342 12.61 1.27 -11.89
C VAL A 342 11.67 1.82 -10.82
N ASP A 343 10.39 2.08 -11.18
CA ASP A 343 9.41 2.64 -10.25
C ASP A 343 8.01 2.03 -10.43
N TYR A 344 7.29 1.94 -9.34
CA TYR A 344 5.89 1.46 -9.29
C TYR A 344 4.87 2.53 -9.74
N ALA A 345 5.28 3.60 -10.39
CA ALA A 345 4.41 4.67 -10.87
C ALA A 345 3.42 4.14 -11.92
N HIS A 346 2.21 3.85 -11.48
CA HIS A 346 1.10 3.28 -12.27
C HIS A 346 -0.14 4.20 -12.28
N THR A 347 0.02 5.44 -11.82
CA THR A 347 -0.99 6.52 -11.90
C THR A 347 -0.37 7.74 -12.57
N PRO A 348 -1.19 8.62 -13.21
CA PRO A 348 -0.68 9.83 -13.83
C PRO A 348 0.16 10.70 -12.89
N ASP A 349 -0.33 10.94 -11.68
CA ASP A 349 0.34 11.75 -10.66
C ASP A 349 1.68 11.15 -10.19
N ALA A 350 1.71 9.82 -9.93
CA ALA A 350 2.95 9.15 -9.57
C ALA A 350 4.00 9.26 -10.70
N LEU A 351 3.57 9.11 -11.95
CA LEU A 351 4.44 9.24 -13.12
C LEU A 351 5.00 10.65 -13.25
N ILE A 352 4.16 11.69 -13.09
CA ILE A 352 4.58 13.10 -13.08
C ILE A 352 5.62 13.34 -11.99
N ASN A 353 5.40 12.83 -10.77
CA ASN A 353 6.30 13.02 -9.65
C ASN A 353 7.67 12.39 -9.90
N VAL A 354 7.72 11.18 -10.45
CA VAL A 354 8.96 10.49 -10.80
C VAL A 354 9.70 11.24 -11.92
N LEU A 355 9.01 11.64 -12.98
CA LEU A 355 9.59 12.38 -14.09
C LEU A 355 10.13 13.74 -13.64
N ASN A 356 9.38 14.48 -12.81
CA ASN A 356 9.86 15.73 -12.23
C ASN A 356 11.12 15.55 -11.36
N ALA A 357 11.21 14.45 -10.62
CA ALA A 357 12.40 14.14 -9.84
C ALA A 357 13.61 13.86 -10.75
N ILE A 358 13.40 13.12 -11.83
CA ILE A 358 14.46 12.86 -12.85
C ILE A 358 14.93 14.18 -13.47
N HIS A 359 14.02 15.04 -13.91
CA HIS A 359 14.39 16.35 -14.50
C HIS A 359 15.10 17.25 -13.50
N GLY A 360 14.70 17.23 -12.23
CA GLY A 360 15.35 18.01 -11.17
C GLY A 360 16.80 17.63 -10.92
N VAL A 361 17.19 16.38 -11.24
CA VAL A 361 18.57 15.92 -11.11
C VAL A 361 19.35 16.06 -12.42
N LEU A 362 18.69 15.88 -13.57
CA LEU A 362 19.32 16.03 -14.88
C LEU A 362 19.77 17.47 -15.17
N GLU A 363 19.09 18.48 -14.61
CA GLU A 363 19.37 19.90 -14.84
C GLU A 363 19.49 20.26 -16.33
N GLY A 364 18.74 19.58 -17.18
CA GLY A 364 18.78 19.74 -18.64
C GLY A 364 19.95 19.06 -19.35
N LYS A 365 20.74 18.24 -18.65
CA LYS A 365 21.86 17.46 -19.20
C LYS A 365 21.44 16.03 -19.43
N GLY A 366 21.21 15.62 -20.68
CA GLY A 366 20.77 14.29 -21.06
C GLY A 366 19.27 14.22 -21.39
N LYS A 367 18.83 13.09 -21.93
CA LYS A 367 17.46 12.83 -22.38
C LYS A 367 16.75 11.88 -21.41
N VAL A 368 15.44 11.96 -21.38
CA VAL A 368 14.58 11.03 -20.65
C VAL A 368 13.86 10.10 -21.63
N ILE A 369 14.04 8.79 -21.45
CA ILE A 369 13.35 7.75 -22.21
C ILE A 369 12.44 7.00 -21.24
N THR A 370 11.12 7.06 -21.45
CA THR A 370 10.15 6.44 -20.54
C THR A 370 9.54 5.18 -21.17
N VAL A 371 9.67 4.05 -20.49
CA VAL A 371 8.95 2.79 -20.77
C VAL A 371 7.80 2.70 -19.82
N VAL A 372 6.56 2.68 -20.33
CA VAL A 372 5.35 2.72 -19.51
C VAL A 372 4.25 1.83 -20.07
N GLY A 373 3.54 1.14 -19.20
CA GLY A 373 2.35 0.37 -19.51
C GLY A 373 1.24 0.63 -18.51
N ALA A 374 0.07 0.07 -18.75
CA ALA A 374 -1.07 0.13 -17.84
C ALA A 374 -1.63 -1.28 -17.57
N GLY A 375 -2.16 -1.50 -16.36
CA GLY A 375 -2.77 -2.76 -15.99
C GLY A 375 -4.15 -2.97 -16.60
N GLY A 376 -4.45 -4.21 -17.00
CA GLY A 376 -5.78 -4.65 -17.41
C GLY A 376 -6.73 -4.79 -16.22
N ASN A 377 -8.04 -4.78 -16.47
CA ASN A 377 -9.11 -4.86 -15.46
C ASN A 377 -8.96 -3.81 -14.34
N ARG A 378 -8.57 -2.59 -14.73
CA ARG A 378 -8.38 -1.42 -13.86
C ARG A 378 -9.01 -0.19 -14.51
N ASP A 379 -8.92 0.98 -13.84
CA ASP A 379 -9.43 2.25 -14.37
C ASP A 379 -8.87 2.56 -15.77
N LYS A 380 -9.69 2.37 -16.81
CA LYS A 380 -9.31 2.66 -18.19
C LYS A 380 -9.11 4.15 -18.43
N GLY A 381 -9.80 5.01 -17.68
CA GLY A 381 -9.72 6.47 -17.83
C GLY A 381 -8.36 7.07 -17.53
N LYS A 382 -7.50 6.36 -16.79
CA LYS A 382 -6.12 6.81 -16.52
C LYS A 382 -5.15 6.50 -17.67
N ARG A 383 -5.45 5.52 -18.55
CA ARG A 383 -4.55 5.05 -19.61
C ARG A 383 -4.09 6.17 -20.55
N PRO A 384 -5.01 6.93 -21.20
CA PRO A 384 -4.63 8.02 -22.10
C PRO A 384 -3.91 9.17 -21.35
N ILE A 385 -4.27 9.43 -20.11
CA ILE A 385 -3.65 10.47 -19.29
C ILE A 385 -2.18 10.09 -18.97
N MET A 386 -1.93 8.84 -18.59
CA MET A 386 -0.56 8.36 -18.32
C MET A 386 0.33 8.47 -19.55
N ALA A 387 -0.16 8.09 -20.73
CA ALA A 387 0.59 8.21 -21.97
C ALA A 387 0.89 9.69 -22.29
N LYS A 388 -0.08 10.59 -22.13
CA LYS A 388 0.09 12.03 -22.37
C LYS A 388 1.13 12.64 -21.42
N GLU A 389 1.07 12.33 -20.13
CA GLU A 389 2.04 12.85 -19.16
C GLU A 389 3.45 12.27 -19.38
N ALA A 390 3.56 10.99 -19.76
CA ALA A 390 4.84 10.40 -20.18
C ALA A 390 5.41 11.13 -21.38
N ALA A 391 4.60 11.35 -22.43
CA ALA A 391 5.05 12.03 -23.65
C ALA A 391 5.46 13.48 -23.38
N LYS A 392 4.68 14.21 -22.57
CA LYS A 392 4.95 15.60 -22.23
C LYS A 392 6.31 15.79 -21.53
N ALA A 393 6.69 14.83 -20.69
CA ALA A 393 7.87 14.93 -19.83
C ALA A 393 9.03 14.03 -20.28
N SER A 394 9.01 13.47 -21.48
CA SER A 394 10.07 12.60 -21.99
C SER A 394 10.48 12.98 -23.41
N ASP A 395 11.76 12.77 -23.75
CA ASP A 395 12.26 12.92 -25.11
C ASP A 395 11.81 11.77 -25.99
N ARG A 396 11.66 10.59 -25.43
CA ARG A 396 11.08 9.41 -26.08
C ARG A 396 10.20 8.63 -25.13
N VAL A 397 9.12 8.02 -25.64
CA VAL A 397 8.24 7.16 -24.90
C VAL A 397 8.13 5.81 -25.60
N ILE A 398 8.14 4.73 -24.83
CA ILE A 398 7.82 3.38 -25.29
C ILE A 398 6.63 2.88 -24.51
N ILE A 399 5.48 2.79 -25.18
CA ILE A 399 4.26 2.23 -24.59
C ILE A 399 4.30 0.71 -24.75
N THR A 400 4.11 -0.01 -23.66
CA THR A 400 4.25 -1.46 -23.61
C THR A 400 3.20 -2.13 -22.71
N SER A 401 3.20 -3.46 -22.66
CA SER A 401 2.37 -4.23 -21.74
C SER A 401 2.89 -4.12 -20.29
N ASP A 402 1.96 -4.08 -19.37
CA ASP A 402 2.19 -4.26 -17.92
C ASP A 402 1.64 -5.63 -17.50
N ASN A 403 0.64 -5.70 -16.62
CA ASN A 403 -0.15 -6.90 -16.30
C ASN A 403 -1.47 -6.84 -17.08
N PRO A 404 -1.60 -7.44 -18.25
CA PRO A 404 -2.83 -7.35 -19.06
C PRO A 404 -4.01 -8.08 -18.41
N ARG A 405 -3.76 -9.02 -17.52
CA ARG A 405 -4.78 -9.86 -16.87
C ARG A 405 -5.68 -10.54 -17.87
N PHE A 406 -6.96 -10.17 -17.94
CA PHE A 406 -7.94 -10.75 -18.87
C PHE A 406 -8.23 -9.86 -20.10
N GLU A 407 -7.54 -8.72 -20.24
CA GLU A 407 -7.62 -7.87 -21.43
C GLU A 407 -6.50 -8.22 -22.43
N GLU A 408 -6.73 -7.96 -23.71
CA GLU A 408 -5.69 -8.11 -24.72
C GLU A 408 -4.67 -6.96 -24.58
N PRO A 409 -3.35 -7.26 -24.56
CA PRO A 409 -2.32 -6.23 -24.39
C PRO A 409 -2.40 -5.08 -25.39
N GLN A 410 -2.74 -5.38 -26.65
CA GLN A 410 -2.84 -4.38 -27.70
C GLN A 410 -3.99 -3.40 -27.46
N ASP A 411 -5.10 -3.84 -26.89
CA ASP A 411 -6.24 -2.96 -26.60
C ASP A 411 -5.85 -1.95 -25.50
N ILE A 412 -5.11 -2.38 -24.49
CA ILE A 412 -4.61 -1.50 -23.45
C ILE A 412 -3.65 -0.45 -24.02
N ILE A 413 -2.75 -0.89 -24.92
CA ILE A 413 -1.81 -0.02 -25.62
C ILE A 413 -2.57 1.00 -26.48
N ASN A 414 -3.59 0.58 -27.20
CA ASN A 414 -4.43 1.45 -28.03
C ASN A 414 -5.16 2.50 -27.18
N ASP A 415 -5.70 2.13 -26.01
CA ASP A 415 -6.30 3.07 -25.06
C ASP A 415 -5.27 4.13 -24.58
N MET A 416 -4.02 3.74 -24.37
CA MET A 416 -2.95 4.67 -24.01
C MET A 416 -2.61 5.61 -25.18
N LEU A 417 -2.42 5.08 -26.39
CA LEU A 417 -2.11 5.83 -27.60
C LEU A 417 -3.19 6.85 -27.94
N ALA A 418 -4.46 6.57 -27.64
CA ALA A 418 -5.58 7.48 -27.86
C ALA A 418 -5.46 8.81 -27.09
N GLY A 419 -4.59 8.91 -26.09
CA GLY A 419 -4.28 10.14 -25.36
C GLY A 419 -3.25 11.04 -26.01
N LEU A 420 -2.58 10.58 -27.08
CA LEU A 420 -1.47 11.26 -27.71
C LEU A 420 -1.91 12.06 -28.93
N ASP A 421 -1.39 13.25 -29.09
CA ASP A 421 -1.53 14.03 -30.32
C ASP A 421 -0.42 13.68 -31.35
N ALA A 422 -0.45 14.34 -32.51
CA ALA A 422 0.48 14.06 -33.61
C ALA A 422 1.95 14.37 -33.26
N GLU A 423 2.21 15.32 -32.36
CA GLU A 423 3.55 15.66 -31.89
C GLU A 423 4.08 14.60 -30.94
N ASP A 424 3.25 14.19 -29.97
CA ASP A 424 3.58 13.13 -29.01
C ASP A 424 3.84 11.78 -29.73
N MET A 425 3.04 11.46 -30.76
CA MET A 425 3.19 10.23 -31.56
C MET A 425 4.55 10.16 -32.27
N ARG A 426 5.15 11.29 -32.67
CA ARG A 426 6.47 11.31 -33.37
C ARG A 426 7.61 10.81 -32.46
N LYS A 427 7.48 10.94 -31.16
CA LYS A 427 8.49 10.50 -30.19
C LYS A 427 8.07 9.25 -29.41
N THR A 428 6.95 8.63 -29.77
CA THR A 428 6.39 7.46 -29.11
C THR A 428 6.55 6.22 -29.97
N LEU A 429 7.03 5.13 -29.36
CA LEU A 429 7.04 3.78 -29.92
C LEU A 429 6.00 2.93 -29.17
N SER A 430 5.48 1.92 -29.85
CA SER A 430 4.56 0.93 -29.26
C SER A 430 5.17 -0.47 -29.44
N ILE A 431 5.53 -1.12 -28.34
CA ILE A 431 6.16 -2.44 -28.34
C ILE A 431 5.46 -3.27 -27.26
N ALA A 432 4.64 -4.25 -27.66
CA ALA A 432 3.82 -5.03 -26.75
C ALA A 432 4.67 -5.90 -25.79
N ASP A 433 5.76 -6.48 -26.28
CA ASP A 433 6.71 -7.22 -25.43
C ASP A 433 7.52 -6.25 -24.56
N ARG A 434 7.31 -6.33 -23.23
CA ARG A 434 7.93 -5.42 -22.28
C ARG A 434 9.47 -5.61 -22.22
N LYS A 435 9.99 -6.84 -22.38
CA LYS A 435 11.42 -7.08 -22.39
C LYS A 435 12.07 -6.40 -23.60
N GLU A 436 11.44 -6.49 -24.76
CA GLU A 436 11.93 -5.81 -25.98
C GLU A 436 11.74 -4.29 -25.89
N ALA A 437 10.69 -3.80 -25.20
CA ALA A 437 10.54 -2.38 -24.92
C ALA A 437 11.69 -1.83 -24.07
N ILE A 438 12.06 -2.52 -23.00
CA ILE A 438 13.18 -2.16 -22.13
C ILE A 438 14.51 -2.22 -22.91
N ARG A 439 14.71 -3.29 -23.69
CA ARG A 439 15.90 -3.45 -24.55
C ARG A 439 16.04 -2.28 -25.54
N THR A 440 14.93 -1.92 -26.19
CA THR A 440 14.89 -0.79 -27.13
C THR A 440 15.24 0.52 -26.44
N ALA A 441 14.71 0.77 -25.23
CA ALA A 441 15.08 1.96 -24.46
C ALA A 441 16.59 2.00 -24.15
N CYS A 442 17.17 0.87 -23.75
CA CYS A 442 18.61 0.76 -23.48
C CYS A 442 19.47 0.95 -24.73
N MET A 443 18.99 0.56 -25.92
CA MET A 443 19.70 0.77 -27.19
C MET A 443 19.63 2.23 -27.67
N LEU A 444 18.55 2.95 -27.34
CA LEU A 444 18.36 4.34 -27.74
C LEU A 444 19.06 5.33 -26.79
N ALA A 445 19.40 4.91 -25.58
CA ALA A 445 19.99 5.75 -24.57
C ALA A 445 21.49 5.96 -24.81
N GLU A 446 21.94 7.20 -24.64
CA GLU A 446 23.34 7.63 -24.72
C GLU A 446 23.86 7.94 -23.31
N LYS A 447 25.20 8.15 -23.20
CA LYS A 447 25.85 8.53 -21.95
C LYS A 447 25.20 9.80 -21.37
N GLY A 448 24.77 9.73 -20.11
CA GLY A 448 24.10 10.83 -19.39
C GLY A 448 22.58 10.80 -19.49
N ASP A 449 22.01 9.92 -20.33
CA ASP A 449 20.57 9.76 -20.43
C ASP A 449 20.00 8.96 -19.25
N VAL A 450 18.71 9.17 -19.00
CA VAL A 450 17.95 8.43 -17.98
C VAL A 450 16.82 7.64 -18.64
N ILE A 451 16.73 6.37 -18.30
CA ILE A 451 15.61 5.49 -18.68
C ILE A 451 14.70 5.34 -17.46
N LEU A 452 13.43 5.71 -17.59
CA LEU A 452 12.41 5.38 -16.60
C LEU A 452 11.64 4.14 -17.04
N VAL A 453 11.65 3.08 -16.24
CA VAL A 453 10.81 1.89 -16.42
C VAL A 453 9.71 1.93 -15.35
N ALA A 454 8.52 2.36 -15.76
CA ALA A 454 7.41 2.65 -14.87
C ALA A 454 6.31 1.56 -14.91
N GLY A 455 5.62 1.39 -13.78
CA GLY A 455 4.42 0.56 -13.62
C GLY A 455 4.61 -0.60 -12.66
N LYS A 456 5.56 -1.50 -12.92
CA LYS A 456 5.75 -2.75 -12.16
C LYS A 456 6.55 -2.57 -10.87
N GLY A 457 7.54 -1.69 -10.87
CA GLY A 457 8.38 -1.46 -9.69
C GLY A 457 9.01 -2.76 -9.14
N HIS A 458 8.55 -3.20 -7.98
CA HIS A 458 9.01 -4.42 -7.29
C HIS A 458 8.34 -5.71 -7.77
N GLU A 459 7.34 -5.64 -8.65
CA GLU A 459 6.66 -6.85 -9.14
C GLU A 459 7.61 -7.70 -9.99
N ASN A 460 7.82 -8.94 -9.60
CA ASN A 460 8.66 -9.92 -10.28
C ASN A 460 7.86 -10.89 -11.15
N TYR A 461 6.65 -10.48 -11.58
CA TYR A 461 5.78 -11.28 -12.44
C TYR A 461 5.04 -10.41 -13.45
N GLN A 462 4.58 -11.03 -14.53
CA GLN A 462 3.57 -10.50 -15.44
C GLN A 462 2.35 -11.43 -15.39
N GLU A 463 1.17 -10.87 -15.12
CA GLU A 463 -0.08 -11.62 -15.01
C GLU A 463 -0.83 -11.58 -16.36
N ILE A 464 -0.99 -12.77 -16.97
CA ILE A 464 -1.67 -12.97 -18.26
C ILE A 464 -2.74 -14.06 -18.07
N LYS A 465 -4.02 -13.73 -18.30
CA LYS A 465 -5.17 -14.65 -18.17
C LYS A 465 -5.19 -15.39 -16.81
N GLY A 466 -4.85 -14.66 -15.72
CA GLY A 466 -4.83 -15.20 -14.37
C GLY A 466 -3.59 -16.01 -14.01
N VAL A 467 -2.63 -16.18 -14.92
CA VAL A 467 -1.36 -16.88 -14.68
C VAL A 467 -0.25 -15.85 -14.49
N LYS A 468 0.53 -16.00 -13.42
CA LYS A 468 1.71 -15.17 -13.13
C LYS A 468 2.94 -15.82 -13.74
N HIS A 469 3.56 -15.14 -14.69
CA HIS A 469 4.84 -15.51 -15.29
C HIS A 469 5.95 -14.69 -14.68
N HIS A 470 7.12 -15.28 -14.40
CA HIS A 470 8.27 -14.53 -13.88
C HIS A 470 8.68 -13.41 -14.85
N PHE A 471 8.79 -12.19 -14.33
CA PHE A 471 9.16 -11.02 -15.08
C PHE A 471 9.57 -9.88 -14.14
N ASP A 472 10.84 -9.51 -14.13
CA ASP A 472 11.39 -8.46 -13.25
C ASP A 472 12.14 -7.42 -14.09
N ASP A 473 11.64 -6.17 -14.05
CA ASP A 473 12.24 -5.05 -14.81
C ASP A 473 13.71 -4.82 -14.44
N LYS A 474 14.04 -4.96 -13.15
CA LYS A 474 15.41 -4.73 -12.65
C LYS A 474 16.40 -5.83 -13.05
N GLU A 475 15.93 -7.09 -13.05
CA GLU A 475 16.74 -8.22 -13.56
C GLU A 475 17.07 -8.03 -15.05
N ILE A 476 16.07 -7.67 -15.86
CA ILE A 476 16.22 -7.42 -17.29
C ILE A 476 17.24 -6.29 -17.55
N LEU A 477 17.11 -5.17 -16.82
CA LEU A 477 18.06 -4.05 -16.92
C LEU A 477 19.49 -4.48 -16.57
N LYS A 478 19.67 -5.24 -15.48
CA LYS A 478 20.98 -5.75 -15.07
C LYS A 478 21.57 -6.72 -16.09
N GLU A 479 20.74 -7.53 -16.76
CA GLU A 479 21.16 -8.41 -17.83
C GLU A 479 21.68 -7.63 -19.05
N ILE A 480 20.95 -6.56 -19.45
CA ILE A 480 21.29 -5.74 -20.61
C ILE A 480 22.51 -4.83 -20.33
N PHE A 481 22.70 -4.40 -19.11
CA PHE A 481 23.80 -3.49 -18.72
C PHE A 481 25.12 -4.20 -18.44
N LYS A 482 25.14 -5.54 -18.40
CA LYS A 482 26.38 -6.34 -18.33
C LYS A 482 27.15 -6.25 -19.65
#